data_e8fd491b7fd37be13d79e30007375a45
#
_entry.id   e8fd491b7fd37be13d79e30007375a45
#
_cell.length_a   1.000
_cell.length_b   1.000
_cell.length_c   1.000
_cell.angle_alpha   90.00
_cell.angle_beta   90.00
_cell.angle_gamma   90.00
#
_symmetry.space_group_name_H-M   'P 1'
#
loop_
_entity.id
_entity.type
_entity.pdbx_description
1 polymer ?
#
loop_
_entity_poly.entity_id
_entity_poly.type
_entity_poly.pdbx_seq_one_letter_code
_entity_poly.pdbx_strand_id
1 'polypeptide(L)'
;IATYTSLGATIKNIEMPHADYGIATYYIIAPCEASSNLARYDGAHYGYRTDHAELVEDGTDEGPLVRMYRRTRSEGFGAEVQRRIMLGTYALSEGYYDAFYLKALKVRRLIRQDYDNAFGEVDMIIGPVTANAAFSKGEKTSDPMAMYLEDLYTVTANLAGVAGISLPCGFTKSGLPIGLQLQAAPFQEEKLLRAAQMFQNATDFHTRRPEL
;
A
#
# COMPACT_ATOMS: atom_id res chain seq x y z
N ILE A 1 -8.30 -16.91 14.87
CA ILE A 1 -7.62 -17.13 16.17
C ILE A 1 -7.89 -18.55 16.63
N ALA A 2 -9.15 -18.99 16.80
CA ALA A 2 -9.49 -20.32 17.31
C ALA A 2 -8.77 -21.46 16.58
N THR A 3 -8.67 -21.40 15.25
CA THR A 3 -7.95 -22.38 14.44
C THR A 3 -6.46 -22.50 14.84
N TYR A 4 -5.77 -21.37 14.97
CA TYR A 4 -4.36 -21.39 15.38
C TYR A 4 -4.19 -21.88 16.83
N THR A 5 -5.10 -21.51 17.72
CA THR A 5 -5.10 -22.04 19.10
C THR A 5 -5.25 -23.56 19.12
N SER A 6 -6.16 -24.11 18.29
CA SER A 6 -6.32 -25.59 18.19
C SER A 6 -5.10 -26.29 17.56
N LEU A 7 -4.29 -25.56 16.80
CA LEU A 7 -3.02 -26.05 16.25
C LEU A 7 -1.83 -25.84 17.20
N GLY A 8 -2.07 -25.39 18.44
CA GLY A 8 -1.06 -25.26 19.49
C GLY A 8 -0.43 -23.87 19.61
N ALA A 9 -0.94 -22.85 18.90
CA ALA A 9 -0.44 -21.49 19.04
C ALA A 9 -0.90 -20.84 20.35
N THR A 10 0.01 -20.10 21.00
CA THR A 10 -0.31 -19.23 22.13
C THR A 10 -0.65 -17.82 21.60
N ILE A 11 -1.78 -17.29 22.04
CA ILE A 11 -2.24 -15.97 21.62
C ILE A 11 -1.84 -14.93 22.67
N LYS A 12 -1.20 -13.86 22.20
CA LYS A 12 -0.81 -12.70 23.01
C LYS A 12 -1.35 -11.43 22.35
N ASN A 13 -1.94 -10.54 23.15
CA ASN A 13 -2.30 -9.20 22.68
C ASN A 13 -1.04 -8.35 22.61
N ILE A 14 -0.91 -7.58 21.51
CA ILE A 14 0.16 -6.61 21.30
C ILE A 14 -0.44 -5.23 21.11
N GLU A 15 0.33 -4.21 21.38
CA GLU A 15 0.00 -2.81 21.13
C GLU A 15 0.88 -2.24 20.04
N MET A 16 0.27 -1.43 19.17
CA MET A 16 0.92 -0.73 18.06
C MET A 16 0.60 0.77 18.15
N PRO A 17 1.19 1.50 19.12
CA PRO A 17 0.76 2.85 19.49
C PRO A 17 0.88 3.89 18.37
N HIS A 18 1.72 3.63 17.35
CA HIS A 18 1.89 4.55 16.23
C HIS A 18 1.13 4.11 14.96
N ALA A 19 0.37 3.01 15.00
CA ALA A 19 -0.36 2.50 13.84
C ALA A 19 -1.37 3.51 13.27
N ASP A 20 -2.02 4.32 14.12
CA ASP A 20 -3.00 5.32 13.72
C ASP A 20 -2.43 6.41 12.79
N TYR A 21 -1.12 6.61 12.81
CA TYR A 21 -0.44 7.56 11.92
C TYR A 21 -0.09 6.94 10.56
N GLY A 22 -0.36 5.66 10.34
CA GLY A 22 0.07 4.90 9.16
C GLY A 22 -0.45 5.51 7.86
N ILE A 23 -1.76 5.75 7.76
CA ILE A 23 -2.40 6.31 6.56
C ILE A 23 -1.79 7.68 6.20
N ALA A 24 -1.76 8.61 7.16
CA ALA A 24 -1.20 9.95 6.92
C ALA A 24 0.28 9.90 6.51
N THR A 25 1.05 9.03 7.13
CA THR A 25 2.48 8.84 6.82
C THR A 25 2.68 8.29 5.41
N TYR A 26 1.89 7.29 5.01
CA TYR A 26 1.93 6.70 3.68
C TYR A 26 1.59 7.72 2.60
N TYR A 27 0.51 8.50 2.77
CA TYR A 27 0.08 9.48 1.78
C TYR A 27 1.00 10.71 1.65
N ILE A 28 2.00 10.83 2.50
CA ILE A 28 3.12 11.76 2.30
C ILE A 28 4.29 11.04 1.60
N ILE A 29 4.76 9.92 2.15
CA ILE A 29 5.97 9.24 1.66
C ILE A 29 5.76 8.68 0.25
N ALA A 30 4.68 7.94 0.01
CA ALA A 30 4.46 7.28 -1.27
C ALA A 30 4.36 8.26 -2.46
N PRO A 31 3.63 9.40 -2.37
CA PRO A 31 3.67 10.43 -3.41
C PRO A 31 5.06 11.05 -3.61
N CYS A 32 5.83 11.28 -2.55
CA CYS A 32 7.21 11.78 -2.65
C CYS A 32 8.11 10.81 -3.41
N GLU A 33 8.05 9.54 -3.06
CA GLU A 33 8.82 8.48 -3.75
C GLU A 33 8.32 8.30 -5.20
N ALA A 34 7.00 8.35 -5.44
CA ALA A 34 6.43 8.28 -6.78
C ALA A 34 6.90 9.45 -7.65
N SER A 35 6.85 10.69 -7.14
CA SER A 35 7.33 11.88 -7.85
C SER A 35 8.79 11.73 -8.28
N SER A 36 9.66 11.26 -7.39
CA SER A 36 11.07 11.04 -7.68
C SER A 36 11.30 9.87 -8.65
N ASN A 37 10.69 8.72 -8.40
CA ASN A 37 10.90 7.51 -9.19
C ASN A 37 10.30 7.61 -10.60
N LEU A 38 9.13 8.22 -10.73
CA LEU A 38 8.45 8.36 -12.03
C LEU A 38 9.00 9.53 -12.88
N ALA A 39 9.91 10.33 -12.35
CA ALA A 39 10.64 11.33 -13.14
C ALA A 39 11.42 10.71 -14.32
N ARG A 40 11.76 9.42 -14.22
CA ARG A 40 12.50 8.68 -15.26
C ARG A 40 11.70 8.40 -16.53
N TYR A 41 10.37 8.45 -16.44
CA TYR A 41 9.48 8.20 -17.58
C TYR A 41 9.27 9.51 -18.34
N ASP A 42 10.23 9.83 -19.17
CA ASP A 42 10.37 11.11 -19.89
C ASP A 42 10.13 10.99 -21.40
N GLY A 43 9.91 9.75 -21.89
CA GLY A 43 9.73 9.44 -23.31
C GLY A 43 11.03 9.29 -24.08
N ALA A 44 12.21 9.48 -23.45
CA ALA A 44 13.50 9.31 -24.08
C ALA A 44 14.22 8.03 -23.64
N HIS A 45 14.21 7.72 -22.33
CA HIS A 45 14.93 6.60 -21.77
C HIS A 45 14.17 5.26 -21.92
N TYR A 46 12.91 5.22 -21.52
CA TYR A 46 12.05 4.03 -21.63
C TYR A 46 10.59 4.36 -21.31
N GLY A 47 9.72 3.42 -21.60
CA GLY A 47 8.27 3.55 -21.39
C GLY A 47 7.56 4.17 -22.59
N TYR A 48 6.37 4.68 -22.33
CA TYR A 48 5.56 5.34 -23.35
C TYR A 48 6.24 6.63 -23.83
N ARG A 49 6.18 6.88 -25.14
CA ARG A 49 6.60 8.14 -25.78
C ARG A 49 5.46 8.66 -26.65
N THR A 50 5.19 9.96 -26.57
CA THR A 50 4.23 10.62 -27.46
C THR A 50 4.73 10.65 -28.91
N ASP A 51 3.85 10.35 -29.86
CA ASP A 51 4.18 10.39 -31.30
C ASP A 51 4.10 11.83 -31.86
N HIS A 52 3.50 12.77 -31.11
CA HIS A 52 3.20 14.11 -31.57
C HIS A 52 4.17 15.19 -31.07
N ALA A 53 5.25 14.82 -30.39
CA ALA A 53 6.14 15.76 -29.70
C ALA A 53 6.82 16.77 -30.64
N GLU A 54 7.07 16.38 -31.91
CA GLU A 54 7.82 17.17 -32.88
C GLU A 54 6.91 17.96 -33.84
N LEU A 55 5.63 17.64 -33.93
CA LEU A 55 4.76 18.05 -35.03
C LEU A 55 3.76 19.15 -34.68
N VAL A 56 3.54 19.48 -33.41
CA VAL A 56 2.49 20.44 -33.02
C VAL A 56 3.06 21.55 -32.17
N GLU A 57 3.09 22.76 -32.76
CA GLU A 57 3.21 24.00 -31.99
C GLU A 57 1.90 24.18 -31.20
N ASP A 58 2.01 24.19 -29.87
CA ASP A 58 0.86 24.34 -28.95
C ASP A 58 0.71 25.75 -28.39
N GLY A 59 1.36 26.72 -29.04
CA GLY A 59 1.33 28.12 -28.64
C GLY A 59 2.20 28.44 -27.41
N THR A 60 2.97 27.45 -26.90
CA THR A 60 3.95 27.69 -25.84
C THR A 60 5.32 27.98 -26.45
N ASP A 61 6.14 28.77 -25.76
CA ASP A 61 7.53 29.05 -26.13
C ASP A 61 8.48 27.92 -25.71
N GLU A 62 7.95 26.70 -25.58
CA GLU A 62 8.70 25.51 -25.17
C GLU A 62 9.40 24.85 -26.37
N GLY A 63 10.66 24.46 -26.20
CA GLY A 63 11.37 23.68 -27.20
C GLY A 63 10.78 22.26 -27.41
N PRO A 64 11.07 21.60 -28.55
CA PRO A 64 10.49 20.29 -28.89
C PRO A 64 10.73 19.22 -27.82
N LEU A 65 11.89 19.22 -27.16
CA LEU A 65 12.24 18.28 -26.10
C LEU A 65 11.35 18.45 -24.86
N VAL A 66 11.10 19.68 -24.44
CA VAL A 66 10.24 19.99 -23.29
C VAL A 66 8.79 19.59 -23.59
N ARG A 67 8.31 19.88 -24.79
CA ARG A 67 6.99 19.43 -25.27
C ARG A 67 6.88 17.92 -25.28
N MET A 68 7.90 17.20 -25.76
CA MET A 68 7.91 15.74 -25.74
C MET A 68 7.78 15.20 -24.32
N TYR A 69 8.56 15.71 -23.36
CA TYR A 69 8.47 15.29 -21.96
C TYR A 69 7.08 15.56 -21.38
N ARG A 70 6.57 16.77 -21.54
CA ARG A 70 5.27 17.18 -21.02
C ARG A 70 4.15 16.30 -21.55
N ARG A 71 4.08 16.10 -22.88
CA ARG A 71 3.05 15.28 -23.53
C ARG A 71 3.16 13.83 -23.15
N THR A 72 4.35 13.24 -23.23
CA THR A 72 4.59 11.86 -22.83
C THR A 72 4.05 11.59 -21.42
N ARG A 73 4.33 12.47 -20.47
CA ARG A 73 3.89 12.32 -19.10
C ARG A 73 2.39 12.58 -18.91
N SER A 74 1.84 13.55 -19.65
CA SER A 74 0.40 13.86 -19.61
C SER A 74 -0.45 12.75 -20.22
N GLU A 75 0.00 12.14 -21.30
CA GLU A 75 -0.72 11.06 -21.99
C GLU A 75 -0.48 9.70 -21.34
N GLY A 76 0.75 9.42 -20.90
CA GLY A 76 1.18 8.12 -20.41
C GLY A 76 0.80 7.85 -18.95
N PHE A 77 0.58 8.87 -18.12
CA PHE A 77 0.15 8.71 -16.74
C PHE A 77 -1.34 8.96 -16.57
N GLY A 78 -2.05 8.02 -15.94
CA GLY A 78 -3.43 8.22 -15.54
C GLY A 78 -3.59 9.31 -14.46
N ALA A 79 -4.79 9.84 -14.30
CA ALA A 79 -5.10 10.99 -13.44
C ALA A 79 -4.65 10.79 -11.97
N GLU A 80 -4.79 9.60 -11.40
CA GLU A 80 -4.35 9.31 -10.04
C GLU A 80 -2.82 9.37 -9.90
N VAL A 81 -2.08 8.84 -10.86
CA VAL A 81 -0.61 8.89 -10.85
C VAL A 81 -0.13 10.34 -10.99
N GLN A 82 -0.73 11.12 -11.88
CA GLN A 82 -0.43 12.55 -12.03
C GLN A 82 -0.67 13.31 -10.71
N ARG A 83 -1.79 13.05 -10.04
CA ARG A 83 -2.11 13.66 -8.75
C ARG A 83 -1.05 13.31 -7.69
N ARG A 84 -0.62 12.06 -7.60
CA ARG A 84 0.44 11.63 -6.66
C ARG A 84 1.78 12.27 -6.96
N ILE A 85 2.16 12.38 -8.24
CA ILE A 85 3.38 13.08 -8.65
C ILE A 85 3.33 14.56 -8.21
N MET A 86 2.21 15.25 -8.43
CA MET A 86 2.06 16.64 -8.02
C MET A 86 2.13 16.83 -6.51
N LEU A 87 1.42 15.99 -5.75
CA LEU A 87 1.47 16.02 -4.28
C LEU A 87 2.89 15.76 -3.75
N GLY A 88 3.59 14.78 -4.33
CA GLY A 88 4.96 14.48 -3.95
C GLY A 88 5.92 15.60 -4.27
N THR A 89 5.80 16.22 -5.44
CA THR A 89 6.60 17.38 -5.83
C THR A 89 6.38 18.56 -4.87
N TYR A 90 5.13 18.82 -4.47
CA TYR A 90 4.80 19.83 -3.49
C TYR A 90 5.42 19.53 -2.12
N ALA A 91 5.25 18.31 -1.62
CA ALA A 91 5.78 17.92 -0.30
C ALA A 91 7.31 17.89 -0.24
N LEU A 92 7.99 17.73 -1.39
CA LEU A 92 9.45 17.79 -1.51
C LEU A 92 9.99 19.20 -1.80
N SER A 93 9.13 20.20 -2.02
CA SER A 93 9.56 21.56 -2.33
C SER A 93 10.13 22.27 -1.11
N GLU A 94 10.90 23.32 -1.36
CA GLU A 94 11.49 24.18 -0.33
C GLU A 94 10.43 24.73 0.64
N GLY A 95 10.72 24.70 1.93
CA GLY A 95 9.80 25.09 3.01
C GLY A 95 8.82 23.99 3.46
N TYR A 96 8.54 22.97 2.64
CA TYR A 96 7.63 21.87 2.99
C TYR A 96 8.34 20.55 3.27
N TYR A 97 9.56 20.37 2.77
CA TYR A 97 10.34 19.16 2.92
C TYR A 97 10.50 18.73 4.39
N ASP A 98 10.93 19.64 5.25
CA ASP A 98 11.13 19.35 6.68
C ASP A 98 9.80 19.13 7.40
N ALA A 99 8.79 19.94 7.07
CA ALA A 99 7.49 19.92 7.73
C ALA A 99 6.68 18.64 7.39
N PHE A 100 6.81 18.11 6.19
CA PHE A 100 6.05 16.94 5.74
C PHE A 100 6.91 15.70 5.58
N TYR A 101 7.88 15.71 4.66
CA TYR A 101 8.61 14.49 4.30
C TYR A 101 9.50 13.99 5.43
N LEU A 102 10.35 14.84 6.01
CA LEU A 102 11.19 14.42 7.13
C LEU A 102 10.38 14.03 8.37
N LYS A 103 9.28 14.72 8.62
CA LYS A 103 8.37 14.35 9.72
C LYS A 103 7.75 12.99 9.49
N ALA A 104 7.29 12.71 8.26
CA ALA A 104 6.73 11.40 7.90
C ALA A 104 7.76 10.28 8.02
N LEU A 105 9.03 10.50 7.64
CA LEU A 105 10.10 9.53 7.85
C LEU A 105 10.35 9.22 9.32
N LYS A 106 10.28 10.23 10.21
CA LYS A 106 10.39 10.03 11.67
C LYS A 106 9.24 9.19 12.20
N VAL A 107 8.01 9.45 11.77
CA VAL A 107 6.83 8.65 12.14
C VAL A 107 6.93 7.23 11.59
N ARG A 108 7.37 7.05 10.34
CA ARG A 108 7.66 5.72 9.76
C ARG A 108 8.61 4.91 10.64
N ARG A 109 9.65 5.55 11.19
CA ARG A 109 10.58 4.88 12.11
C ARG A 109 9.90 4.44 13.41
N LEU A 110 8.98 5.23 13.96
CA LEU A 110 8.22 4.85 15.15
C LEU A 110 7.29 3.67 14.87
N ILE A 111 6.60 3.68 13.72
CA ILE A 111 5.78 2.54 13.26
C ILE A 111 6.66 1.28 13.15
N ARG A 112 7.84 1.40 12.53
CA ARG A 112 8.77 0.27 12.44
C ARG A 112 9.19 -0.24 13.84
N GLN A 113 9.42 0.64 14.78
CA GLN A 113 9.79 0.27 16.14
C GLN A 113 8.68 -0.49 16.87
N ASP A 114 7.40 -0.15 16.63
CA ASP A 114 6.28 -0.92 17.15
C ASP A 114 6.34 -2.38 16.68
N TYR A 115 6.61 -2.60 15.40
CA TYR A 115 6.80 -3.96 14.85
C TYR A 115 8.01 -4.67 15.45
N ASP A 116 9.15 -4.00 15.56
CA ASP A 116 10.36 -4.59 16.13
C ASP A 116 10.14 -4.99 17.60
N ASN A 117 9.43 -4.18 18.38
CA ASN A 117 9.04 -4.50 19.76
C ASN A 117 8.09 -5.70 19.79
N ALA A 118 7.05 -5.70 18.96
CA ALA A 118 6.09 -6.81 18.88
C ALA A 118 6.77 -8.13 18.50
N PHE A 119 7.65 -8.14 17.52
CA PHE A 119 8.39 -9.36 17.11
C PHE A 119 9.47 -9.80 18.12
N GLY A 120 9.82 -8.95 19.08
CA GLY A 120 10.58 -9.36 20.27
C GLY A 120 9.79 -10.22 21.24
N GLU A 121 8.45 -10.21 21.15
CA GLU A 121 7.54 -10.88 22.08
C GLU A 121 6.71 -12.00 21.42
N VAL A 122 6.48 -11.92 20.11
CA VAL A 122 5.66 -12.86 19.35
C VAL A 122 6.36 -13.28 18.05
N ASP A 123 6.07 -14.49 17.59
CA ASP A 123 6.61 -14.99 16.31
C ASP A 123 5.94 -14.39 15.09
N MET A 124 4.66 -14.06 15.19
CA MET A 124 3.85 -13.49 14.11
C MET A 124 2.74 -12.62 14.67
N ILE A 125 2.31 -11.68 13.85
CA ILE A 125 1.14 -10.83 14.11
C ILE A 125 -0.01 -11.33 13.24
N ILE A 126 -1.21 -11.40 13.81
CA ILE A 126 -2.43 -11.80 13.14
C ILE A 126 -3.49 -10.71 13.27
N GLY A 127 -4.17 -10.39 12.17
CA GLY A 127 -5.22 -9.38 12.15
C GLY A 127 -6.12 -9.49 10.92
N PRO A 128 -7.13 -8.61 10.80
CA PRO A 128 -7.90 -8.46 9.57
C PRO A 128 -7.04 -7.83 8.46
N VAL A 129 -7.38 -8.08 7.21
CA VAL A 129 -6.73 -7.41 6.06
C VAL A 129 -7.31 -6.02 5.85
N THR A 130 -8.63 -5.90 5.89
CA THR A 130 -9.40 -4.66 5.68
C THR A 130 -10.45 -4.51 6.78
N ALA A 131 -10.93 -3.28 6.98
CA ALA A 131 -11.98 -3.00 7.96
C ALA A 131 -13.32 -3.62 7.56
N ASN A 132 -13.59 -3.73 6.26
CA ASN A 132 -14.84 -4.21 5.70
C ASN A 132 -14.58 -5.30 4.65
N ALA A 133 -15.64 -6.07 4.32
CA ALA A 133 -15.65 -6.90 3.12
C ALA A 133 -15.70 -6.03 1.86
N ALA A 134 -15.54 -6.65 0.67
CA ALA A 134 -15.59 -5.93 -0.59
C ALA A 134 -16.86 -5.08 -0.72
N PHE A 135 -16.71 -3.84 -1.14
CA PHE A 135 -17.79 -2.90 -1.42
C PHE A 135 -18.24 -3.00 -2.89
N SER A 136 -19.42 -2.47 -3.21
CA SER A 136 -19.97 -2.49 -4.55
C SER A 136 -19.17 -1.61 -5.51
N LYS A 137 -19.14 -1.99 -6.78
CA LYS A 137 -18.44 -1.20 -7.81
C LYS A 137 -19.02 0.22 -7.87
N GLY A 138 -18.15 1.22 -7.71
CA GLY A 138 -18.51 2.64 -7.72
C GLY A 138 -18.96 3.22 -6.38
N GLU A 139 -19.15 2.42 -5.33
CA GLU A 139 -19.67 2.87 -4.03
C GLU A 139 -18.80 3.92 -3.33
N LYS A 140 -17.46 3.82 -3.46
CA LYS A 140 -16.53 4.73 -2.78
C LYS A 140 -15.81 5.70 -3.71
N THR A 141 -16.24 5.83 -4.95
CA THR A 141 -15.56 6.71 -5.93
C THR A 141 -15.66 8.19 -5.63
N SER A 142 -16.66 8.61 -4.87
CA SER A 142 -16.91 10.01 -4.49
C SER A 142 -16.26 10.42 -3.16
N ASP A 143 -15.75 9.46 -2.37
CA ASP A 143 -15.16 9.72 -1.06
C ASP A 143 -13.75 9.09 -0.96
N PRO A 144 -12.69 9.87 -1.28
CA PRO A 144 -11.31 9.38 -1.17
C PRO A 144 -10.92 8.94 0.25
N MET A 145 -11.49 9.56 1.30
CA MET A 145 -11.18 9.19 2.68
C MET A 145 -11.73 7.80 3.04
N ALA A 146 -12.93 7.46 2.56
CA ALA A 146 -13.49 6.13 2.73
C ALA A 146 -12.66 5.05 2.03
N MET A 147 -12.04 5.36 0.89
CA MET A 147 -11.08 4.47 0.23
C MET A 147 -9.79 4.31 1.04
N TYR A 148 -9.26 5.39 1.59
CA TYR A 148 -8.01 5.35 2.35
C TYR A 148 -8.11 4.54 3.64
N LEU A 149 -9.28 4.52 4.28
CA LEU A 149 -9.53 3.72 5.49
C LEU A 149 -9.51 2.21 5.23
N GLU A 150 -9.67 1.75 3.99
CA GLU A 150 -9.51 0.33 3.67
C GLU A 150 -8.05 -0.14 3.80
N ASP A 151 -7.09 0.76 3.72
CA ASP A 151 -5.65 0.46 3.84
C ASP A 151 -5.17 0.43 5.31
N LEU A 152 -6.05 0.68 6.28
CA LEU A 152 -5.71 0.87 7.70
C LEU A 152 -4.80 -0.23 8.26
N TYR A 153 -5.08 -1.50 7.94
CA TYR A 153 -4.36 -2.65 8.50
C TYR A 153 -3.19 -3.11 7.62
N THR A 154 -3.05 -2.60 6.40
CA THR A 154 -2.01 -3.03 5.46
C THR A 154 -0.89 -2.01 5.29
N VAL A 155 -1.20 -0.73 5.44
CA VAL A 155 -0.25 0.34 5.18
C VAL A 155 0.93 0.34 6.15
N THR A 156 0.71 -0.03 7.41
CA THR A 156 1.76 -0.05 8.43
C THR A 156 2.81 -1.13 8.16
N ALA A 157 2.39 -2.29 7.64
CA ALA A 157 3.32 -3.36 7.22
C ALA A 157 4.24 -2.89 6.09
N ASN A 158 3.70 -2.15 5.11
CA ASN A 158 4.48 -1.56 4.02
C ASN A 158 5.46 -0.50 4.53
N LEU A 159 5.02 0.38 5.43
CA LEU A 159 5.88 1.42 6.03
C LEU A 159 7.00 0.82 6.88
N ALA A 160 6.70 -0.23 7.62
CA ALA A 160 7.67 -0.94 8.46
C ALA A 160 8.58 -1.87 7.66
N GLY A 161 8.21 -2.28 6.45
CA GLY A 161 8.99 -3.23 5.64
C GLY A 161 9.01 -4.63 6.25
N VAL A 162 7.86 -5.12 6.70
CA VAL A 162 7.68 -6.47 7.25
C VAL A 162 7.00 -7.39 6.24
N ALA A 163 7.23 -8.69 6.37
CA ALA A 163 6.59 -9.69 5.51
C ALA A 163 5.10 -9.84 5.88
N GLY A 164 4.22 -9.94 4.87
CA GLY A 164 2.79 -10.11 5.07
C GLY A 164 2.15 -11.03 4.04
N ILE A 165 1.13 -11.78 4.46
CA ILE A 165 0.30 -12.61 3.59
C ILE A 165 -1.16 -12.48 3.98
N SER A 166 -2.04 -12.52 2.99
CA SER A 166 -3.48 -12.56 3.17
C SER A 166 -4.04 -13.94 2.80
N LEU A 167 -4.95 -14.44 3.64
CA LEU A 167 -5.62 -15.74 3.46
C LEU A 167 -7.12 -15.56 3.64
N PRO A 168 -7.98 -16.24 2.85
CA PRO A 168 -9.40 -16.31 3.17
C PRO A 168 -9.63 -17.07 4.49
N CYS A 169 -10.41 -16.49 5.40
CA CYS A 169 -10.66 -17.07 6.73
C CYS A 169 -12.14 -17.20 7.08
N GLY A 170 -13.01 -16.88 6.16
CA GLY A 170 -14.46 -16.95 6.34
C GLY A 170 -15.21 -16.20 5.26
N PHE A 171 -16.52 -16.11 5.44
CA PHE A 171 -17.42 -15.40 4.54
C PHE A 171 -18.40 -14.56 5.37
N THR A 172 -18.82 -13.44 4.81
CA THR A 172 -19.93 -12.65 5.37
C THR A 172 -21.24 -13.40 5.21
N LYS A 173 -22.31 -12.90 5.84
CA LYS A 173 -23.67 -13.44 5.63
C LYS A 173 -24.15 -13.37 4.19
N SER A 174 -23.58 -12.44 3.40
CA SER A 174 -23.86 -12.27 1.96
C SER A 174 -22.91 -13.10 1.07
N GLY A 175 -22.04 -13.93 1.61
CA GLY A 175 -21.13 -14.80 0.86
C GLY A 175 -19.83 -14.15 0.41
N LEU A 176 -19.56 -12.89 0.77
CA LEU A 176 -18.30 -12.23 0.44
C LEU A 176 -17.14 -12.76 1.29
N PRO A 177 -15.95 -13.01 0.72
CA PRO A 177 -14.81 -13.51 1.46
C PRO A 177 -14.28 -12.50 2.48
N ILE A 178 -13.78 -13.02 3.60
CA ILE A 178 -13.11 -12.26 4.66
C ILE A 178 -11.64 -12.66 4.67
N GLY A 179 -10.75 -11.68 4.64
CA GLY A 179 -9.29 -11.88 4.66
C GLY A 179 -8.72 -11.86 6.07
N LEU A 180 -7.86 -12.84 6.34
CA LEU A 180 -6.96 -12.90 7.49
C LEU A 180 -5.60 -12.40 7.03
N GLN A 181 -4.98 -11.47 7.75
CA GLN A 181 -3.61 -11.06 7.54
C GLN A 181 -2.69 -11.74 8.57
N LEU A 182 -1.59 -12.31 8.08
CA LEU A 182 -0.45 -12.73 8.90
C LEU A 182 0.74 -11.86 8.54
N GLN A 183 1.50 -11.44 9.54
CA GLN A 183 2.72 -10.66 9.37
C GLN A 183 3.85 -11.30 10.16
N ALA A 184 5.07 -11.28 9.59
CA ALA A 184 6.28 -11.79 10.22
C ALA A 184 7.41 -10.77 10.12
N ALA A 185 8.42 -10.92 10.96
CA ALA A 185 9.62 -10.08 10.90
C ALA A 185 10.25 -10.13 9.50
N PRO A 186 11.03 -9.13 9.10
CA PRO A 186 11.72 -9.12 7.81
C PRO A 186 12.55 -10.38 7.60
N PHE A 187 12.53 -10.91 6.39
CA PHE A 187 13.22 -12.14 5.97
C PHE A 187 12.72 -13.42 6.66
N GLN A 188 11.51 -13.39 7.25
CA GLN A 188 10.85 -14.57 7.84
C GLN A 188 9.70 -15.09 6.96
N GLU A 189 9.80 -14.95 5.65
CA GLU A 189 8.78 -15.39 4.68
C GLU A 189 8.52 -16.90 4.77
N GLU A 190 9.56 -17.72 5.05
CA GLU A 190 9.38 -19.15 5.25
C GLU A 190 8.44 -19.45 6.43
N LYS A 191 8.65 -18.79 7.58
CA LYS A 191 7.78 -18.92 8.75
C LYS A 191 6.35 -18.52 8.41
N LEU A 192 6.19 -17.42 7.69
CA LEU A 192 4.90 -16.88 7.26
C LEU A 192 4.15 -17.87 6.35
N LEU A 193 4.82 -18.42 5.34
CA LEU A 193 4.25 -19.40 4.42
C LEU A 193 3.88 -20.71 5.14
N ARG A 194 4.70 -21.18 6.08
CA ARG A 194 4.39 -22.38 6.88
C ARG A 194 3.14 -22.19 7.73
N ALA A 195 3.00 -21.03 8.40
CA ALA A 195 1.80 -20.74 9.18
C ALA A 195 0.55 -20.62 8.30
N ALA A 196 0.68 -19.99 7.13
CA ALA A 196 -0.39 -19.93 6.14
C ALA A 196 -0.82 -21.32 5.67
N GLN A 197 0.13 -22.21 5.36
CA GLN A 197 -0.13 -23.60 4.99
C GLN A 197 -0.80 -24.40 6.12
N MET A 198 -0.39 -24.20 7.37
CA MET A 198 -1.03 -24.84 8.53
C MET A 198 -2.51 -24.44 8.63
N PHE A 199 -2.84 -23.18 8.41
CA PHE A 199 -4.22 -22.68 8.40
C PHE A 199 -5.03 -23.31 7.27
N GLN A 200 -4.48 -23.35 6.06
CA GLN A 200 -5.14 -23.94 4.91
C GLN A 200 -5.36 -25.45 5.04
N ASN A 201 -4.43 -26.17 5.68
CA ASN A 201 -4.61 -27.59 5.95
C ASN A 201 -5.71 -27.88 6.99
N ALA A 202 -6.02 -26.91 7.86
CA ALA A 202 -7.03 -27.03 8.90
C ALA A 202 -8.40 -26.43 8.48
N THR A 203 -8.49 -25.82 7.29
CA THR A 203 -9.70 -25.12 6.82
C THR A 203 -9.90 -25.32 5.31
N ASP A 204 -11.11 -25.05 4.82
CA ASP A 204 -11.46 -25.18 3.40
C ASP A 204 -11.73 -23.84 2.69
N PHE A 205 -11.57 -22.71 3.36
CA PHE A 205 -11.95 -21.39 2.82
C PHE A 205 -11.24 -21.05 1.50
N HIS A 206 -9.99 -21.46 1.33
CA HIS A 206 -9.17 -21.20 0.15
C HIS A 206 -9.58 -22.04 -1.07
N THR A 207 -10.35 -23.14 -0.88
CA THR A 207 -10.82 -24.00 -1.97
C THR A 207 -12.15 -23.56 -2.56
N ARG A 208 -12.89 -22.72 -1.83
CA ARG A 208 -14.22 -22.26 -2.26
C ARG A 208 -14.12 -21.28 -3.43
N ARG A 209 -15.08 -21.38 -4.34
CA ARG A 209 -15.21 -20.51 -5.51
C ARG A 209 -16.60 -19.89 -5.54
N PRO A 210 -16.76 -18.66 -6.10
CA PRO A 210 -18.08 -18.11 -6.31
C PRO A 210 -18.84 -18.97 -7.32
N GLU A 211 -20.15 -19.10 -7.10
CA GLU A 211 -21.07 -19.62 -8.12
C GLU A 211 -21.29 -18.51 -9.15
N LEU A 212 -20.89 -18.75 -10.40
CA LEU A 212 -20.99 -17.82 -11.54
C LEU A 212 -22.27 -18.08 -12.32
#